data_8c8f689edd3d604c26655da07d6af3ea
#
_entry.id   8c8f689edd3d604c26655da07d6af3ea
#
_cell.length_a   1.000
_cell.length_b   1.000
_cell.length_c   1.000
_cell.angle_alpha   90.00
_cell.angle_beta   90.00
_cell.angle_gamma   90.00
#
_symmetry.space_group_name_H-M   'P 1'
#
loop_
_entity.id
_entity.type
_entity.pdbx_description
1 polymer ?
#
loop_
_entity_poly.entity_id
_entity_poly.type
_entity_poly.pdbx_seq_one_letter_code
_entity_poly.pdbx_strand_id
1 'polypeptide(L)'
;IDALIVLEKAGLNRATVMSQQSMNPETLRLVRRENMDLREYFEMQKLAAKEGVYTMTDIIFPMPAETYDSIADGIETLISNGQHNKIQFGIISLWPNSEMSEPEYRELHGIESVTTDLINIHGKKTTSKSGVRECQELAIATSSMPRSDWIETRVLTWMTDTIYFGKLLQIPGIILNRYDLSYREFLELFCGNFKGFGGFPVLSEIHTFLTSTARAIQEGRQAEFIHSKEWLDIYWPPG
;
A
#
# COMPACT_ATOMS: atom_id res chain seq x y z
N ILE A 1 -10.68 -3.29 22.28
CA ILE A 1 -10.57 -4.59 21.60
C ILE A 1 -11.71 -5.54 21.95
N ASP A 2 -12.22 -5.57 23.22
CA ASP A 2 -13.28 -6.49 23.63
C ASP A 2 -14.55 -6.38 22.78
N ALA A 3 -14.99 -5.16 22.48
CA ALA A 3 -16.12 -4.95 21.57
C ALA A 3 -15.87 -5.52 20.16
N LEU A 4 -14.65 -5.41 19.65
CA LEU A 4 -14.27 -5.95 18.34
C LEU A 4 -14.29 -7.48 18.35
N ILE A 5 -13.80 -8.11 19.41
CA ILE A 5 -13.85 -9.55 19.60
C ILE A 5 -15.31 -10.06 19.62
N VAL A 6 -16.18 -9.35 20.32
CA VAL A 6 -17.61 -9.68 20.36
C VAL A 6 -18.26 -9.56 18.99
N LEU A 7 -17.97 -8.49 18.25
CA LEU A 7 -18.51 -8.27 16.92
C LEU A 7 -17.99 -9.31 15.92
N GLU A 8 -16.71 -9.67 15.98
CA GLU A 8 -16.12 -10.70 15.14
C GLU A 8 -16.76 -12.06 15.41
N LYS A 9 -16.87 -12.47 16.68
CA LYS A 9 -17.53 -13.74 17.08
C LYS A 9 -19.00 -13.78 16.70
N ALA A 10 -19.65 -12.64 16.59
CA ALA A 10 -21.04 -12.52 16.12
C ALA A 10 -21.16 -12.48 14.58
N GLY A 11 -20.04 -12.51 13.85
CA GLY A 11 -20.03 -12.39 12.37
C GLY A 11 -20.46 -11.00 11.87
N LEU A 12 -20.43 -9.98 12.72
CA LEU A 12 -20.82 -8.61 12.40
C LEU A 12 -19.64 -7.73 11.98
N ASN A 13 -18.42 -8.22 12.10
CA ASN A 13 -17.19 -7.57 11.67
C ASN A 13 -16.42 -8.52 10.75
N ARG A 14 -15.85 -8.01 9.66
CA ARG A 14 -15.04 -8.81 8.72
C ARG A 14 -13.54 -8.55 8.86
N ALA A 15 -13.18 -7.39 9.37
CA ALA A 15 -11.80 -7.00 9.61
C ALA A 15 -11.75 -5.81 10.55
N THR A 16 -10.73 -5.78 11.40
CA THR A 16 -10.43 -4.62 12.25
C THR A 16 -9.27 -3.85 11.66
N VAL A 17 -9.51 -2.61 11.26
CA VAL A 17 -8.48 -1.73 10.72
C VAL A 17 -7.77 -1.02 11.89
N MET A 18 -6.46 -1.22 11.98
CA MET A 18 -5.58 -0.55 12.94
C MET A 18 -4.53 0.24 12.17
N SER A 19 -4.95 1.39 11.62
CA SER A 19 -4.16 2.18 10.68
C SER A 19 -2.94 2.81 11.32
N GLN A 20 -1.76 2.54 10.78
CA GLN A 20 -0.51 3.22 11.09
C GLN A 20 -0.18 4.32 10.08
N GLN A 21 -0.61 4.17 8.85
CA GLN A 21 -0.35 5.01 7.67
C GLN A 21 1.13 5.21 7.32
N SER A 22 1.99 5.40 8.31
CA SER A 22 3.44 5.45 8.20
C SER A 22 4.08 4.90 9.45
N MET A 23 5.26 4.29 9.32
CA MET A 23 6.12 3.89 10.43
C MET A 23 7.29 4.87 10.63
N ASN A 24 7.40 5.90 9.77
CA ASN A 24 8.45 6.91 9.84
C ASN A 24 8.04 8.05 10.77
N PRO A 25 8.73 8.26 11.92
CA PRO A 25 8.36 9.30 12.89
C PRO A 25 8.41 10.72 12.32
N GLU A 26 9.33 10.99 11.40
CA GLU A 26 9.45 12.31 10.78
C GLU A 26 8.27 12.58 9.84
N THR A 27 7.86 11.58 9.07
CA THR A 27 6.65 11.67 8.26
C THR A 27 5.43 11.98 9.13
N LEU A 28 5.23 11.21 10.21
CA LEU A 28 4.10 11.44 11.13
C LEU A 28 4.10 12.85 11.72
N ARG A 29 5.29 13.34 12.10
CA ARG A 29 5.47 14.70 12.61
C ARG A 29 5.07 15.76 11.56
N LEU A 30 5.51 15.59 10.31
CA LEU A 30 5.22 16.53 9.21
C LEU A 30 3.75 16.56 8.82
N VAL A 31 3.08 15.41 8.84
CA VAL A 31 1.65 15.32 8.55
C VAL A 31 0.77 15.53 9.78
N ARG A 32 1.37 15.88 10.93
CA ARG A 32 0.70 16.13 12.21
C ARG A 32 -0.21 14.99 12.65
N ARG A 33 0.27 13.77 12.49
CA ARG A 33 -0.45 12.57 12.87
C ARG A 33 0.21 11.92 14.08
N GLU A 34 -0.60 11.61 15.07
CA GLU A 34 -0.21 10.75 16.18
C GLU A 34 -0.76 9.34 15.93
N ASN A 35 0.13 8.37 15.83
CA ASN A 35 -0.23 6.97 15.80
C ASN A 35 -0.38 6.44 17.21
N MET A 36 -1.09 5.31 17.36
CA MET A 36 -1.02 4.50 18.56
C MET A 36 0.44 4.13 18.85
N ASP A 37 0.83 4.11 20.10
CA ASP A 37 2.15 3.61 20.50
C ASP A 37 2.40 2.21 19.93
N LEU A 38 3.58 1.99 19.34
CA LEU A 38 3.89 0.75 18.63
C LEU A 38 3.82 -0.49 19.55
N ARG A 39 4.16 -0.34 20.82
CA ARG A 39 4.06 -1.44 21.78
C ARG A 39 2.59 -1.80 22.02
N GLU A 40 1.74 -0.82 22.23
CA GLU A 40 0.29 -1.03 22.38
C GLU A 40 -0.29 -1.65 21.11
N TYR A 41 0.10 -1.14 19.94
CA TYR A 41 -0.31 -1.70 18.65
C TYR A 41 0.04 -3.18 18.53
N PHE A 42 1.27 -3.57 18.84
CA PHE A 42 1.69 -4.97 18.75
C PHE A 42 1.05 -5.88 19.80
N GLU A 43 0.79 -5.38 21.01
CA GLU A 43 0.03 -6.13 22.02
C GLU A 43 -1.42 -6.36 21.56
N MET A 44 -2.07 -5.36 20.97
CA MET A 44 -3.40 -5.50 20.37
C MET A 44 -3.40 -6.50 19.23
N GLN A 45 -2.37 -6.49 18.37
CA GLN A 45 -2.20 -7.42 17.27
C GLN A 45 -2.09 -8.87 17.76
N LYS A 46 -1.28 -9.12 18.80
CA LYS A 46 -1.15 -10.43 19.43
C LYS A 46 -2.47 -10.92 20.04
N LEU A 47 -3.18 -10.03 20.72
CA LEU A 47 -4.47 -10.36 21.31
C LEU A 47 -5.51 -10.68 20.21
N ALA A 48 -5.58 -9.88 19.15
CA ALA A 48 -6.45 -10.13 18.02
C ALA A 48 -6.17 -11.50 17.37
N ALA A 49 -4.89 -11.80 17.13
CA ALA A 49 -4.47 -13.09 16.58
C ALA A 49 -4.88 -14.27 17.48
N LYS A 50 -4.72 -14.13 18.81
CA LYS A 50 -5.13 -15.15 19.79
C LYS A 50 -6.64 -15.40 19.78
N GLU A 51 -7.42 -14.36 19.60
CA GLU A 51 -8.89 -14.42 19.59
C GLU A 51 -9.48 -14.72 18.19
N GLY A 52 -8.62 -14.88 17.18
CA GLY A 52 -9.03 -15.17 15.81
C GLY A 52 -9.64 -13.97 15.07
N VAL A 53 -9.38 -12.75 15.55
CA VAL A 53 -9.86 -11.52 14.93
C VAL A 53 -8.95 -11.18 13.74
N TYR A 54 -9.55 -10.99 12.57
CA TYR A 54 -8.83 -10.56 11.38
C TYR A 54 -8.49 -9.07 11.49
N THR A 55 -7.20 -8.75 11.44
CA THR A 55 -6.71 -7.37 11.50
C THR A 55 -6.12 -6.94 10.17
N MET A 56 -6.20 -5.66 9.89
CA MET A 56 -5.49 -5.03 8.78
C MET A 56 -4.94 -3.68 9.20
N THR A 57 -3.88 -3.24 8.54
CA THR A 57 -3.31 -1.91 8.71
C THR A 57 -3.12 -1.25 7.35
N ASP A 58 -2.98 0.08 7.35
CA ASP A 58 -2.74 0.85 6.14
C ASP A 58 -1.33 1.44 6.18
N ILE A 59 -0.66 1.44 5.02
CA ILE A 59 0.52 2.25 4.73
C ILE A 59 0.17 3.12 3.53
N ILE A 60 0.45 4.42 3.63
CA ILE A 60 0.11 5.42 2.61
C ILE A 60 1.38 6.13 2.16
N PHE A 61 1.55 6.26 0.85
CA PHE A 61 2.70 6.96 0.25
C PHE A 61 2.29 7.70 -1.05
N PRO A 62 3.10 8.63 -1.58
CA PRO A 62 4.28 9.21 -0.94
C PRO A 62 3.86 10.32 0.03
N MET A 63 4.24 10.22 1.29
CA MET A 63 4.12 11.32 2.24
C MET A 63 5.45 12.08 2.35
N PRO A 64 5.46 13.35 2.80
CA PRO A 64 6.69 14.06 3.12
C PRO A 64 7.59 13.26 4.06
N ALA A 65 8.90 13.23 3.78
CA ALA A 65 9.94 12.43 4.44
C ALA A 65 9.85 10.91 4.28
N GLU A 66 8.82 10.37 3.61
CA GLU A 66 8.84 8.97 3.22
C GLU A 66 9.87 8.72 2.11
N THR A 67 10.52 7.57 2.21
CA THR A 67 11.45 7.04 1.21
C THR A 67 11.08 5.59 0.89
N TYR A 68 11.68 5.02 -0.17
CA TYR A 68 11.58 3.58 -0.40
C TYR A 68 11.99 2.78 0.83
N ASP A 69 13.13 3.12 1.43
CA ASP A 69 13.65 2.41 2.61
C ASP A 69 12.69 2.51 3.81
N SER A 70 12.13 3.68 4.09
CA SER A 70 11.20 3.83 5.21
C SER A 70 9.92 3.00 5.04
N ILE A 71 9.42 2.85 3.81
CA ILE A 71 8.29 1.98 3.51
C ILE A 71 8.68 0.49 3.64
N ALA A 72 9.84 0.10 3.09
CA ALA A 72 10.30 -1.28 3.18
C ALA A 72 10.56 -1.71 4.63
N ASP A 73 11.20 -0.86 5.44
CA ASP A 73 11.43 -1.08 6.87
C ASP A 73 10.12 -1.08 7.66
N GLY A 74 9.17 -0.25 7.28
CA GLY A 74 7.82 -0.24 7.85
C GLY A 74 7.10 -1.57 7.62
N ILE A 75 7.16 -2.11 6.41
CA ILE A 75 6.61 -3.44 6.06
C ILE A 75 7.29 -4.53 6.90
N GLU A 76 8.64 -4.53 6.96
CA GLU A 76 9.42 -5.44 7.79
C GLU A 76 8.95 -5.41 9.24
N THR A 77 8.87 -4.20 9.81
CA THR A 77 8.47 -4.00 11.22
C THR A 77 7.08 -4.54 11.49
N LEU A 78 6.12 -4.28 10.62
CA LEU A 78 4.74 -4.75 10.79
C LEU A 78 4.65 -6.27 10.71
N ILE A 79 5.28 -6.89 9.71
CA ILE A 79 5.24 -8.35 9.51
C ILE A 79 5.96 -9.06 10.65
N SER A 80 7.14 -8.60 11.05
CA SER A 80 7.93 -9.18 12.15
C SER A 80 7.23 -9.12 13.50
N ASN A 81 6.29 -8.19 13.65
CA ASN A 81 5.48 -8.06 14.87
C ASN A 81 4.06 -8.65 14.73
N GLY A 82 3.85 -9.53 13.74
CA GLY A 82 2.67 -10.38 13.66
C GLY A 82 1.58 -9.91 12.71
N GLN A 83 1.80 -8.85 11.90
CA GLN A 83 0.84 -8.48 10.87
C GLN A 83 0.96 -9.44 9.67
N HIS A 84 0.28 -10.57 9.78
CA HIS A 84 0.27 -11.61 8.74
C HIS A 84 -1.04 -11.64 7.93
N ASN A 85 -2.02 -10.82 8.27
CA ASN A 85 -3.32 -10.82 7.62
C ASN A 85 -3.33 -9.93 6.37
N LYS A 86 -3.18 -8.61 6.55
CA LYS A 86 -3.21 -7.64 5.45
C LYS A 86 -2.54 -6.32 5.84
N ILE A 87 -1.69 -5.81 4.94
CA ILE A 87 -1.35 -4.39 4.86
C ILE A 87 -2.02 -3.85 3.60
N GLN A 88 -2.81 -2.81 3.74
CA GLN A 88 -3.37 -2.09 2.61
C GLN A 88 -2.43 -0.94 2.24
N PHE A 89 -2.02 -0.89 0.98
CA PHE A 89 -1.14 0.15 0.46
C PHE A 89 -1.93 1.15 -0.35
N GLY A 90 -1.91 2.41 0.08
CA GLY A 90 -2.62 3.50 -0.57
C GLY A 90 -1.69 4.55 -1.17
N ILE A 91 -2.11 5.16 -2.26
CA ILE A 91 -1.50 6.38 -2.79
C ILE A 91 -2.24 7.57 -2.16
N ILE A 92 -1.50 8.60 -1.75
CA ILE A 92 -2.13 9.83 -1.25
C ILE A 92 -2.94 10.49 -2.35
N SER A 93 -4.22 10.73 -2.04
CA SER A 93 -5.06 11.67 -2.76
C SER A 93 -4.99 13.04 -2.11
N LEU A 94 -4.69 14.06 -2.90
CA LEU A 94 -4.67 15.44 -2.46
C LEU A 94 -6.10 15.99 -2.50
N TRP A 95 -6.70 16.09 -1.32
CA TRP A 95 -8.08 16.58 -1.19
C TRP A 95 -8.12 18.10 -1.23
N PRO A 96 -9.03 18.72 -1.98
CA PRO A 96 -9.25 20.16 -1.91
C PRO A 96 -9.43 20.64 -0.47
N ASN A 97 -8.81 21.76 -0.14
CA ASN A 97 -8.81 22.38 1.21
C ASN A 97 -8.05 21.56 2.29
N SER A 98 -7.26 20.57 1.92
CA SER A 98 -6.30 19.96 2.84
C SER A 98 -4.98 20.73 2.84
N GLU A 99 -4.25 20.72 3.95
CA GLU A 99 -2.93 21.37 4.06
C GLU A 99 -1.96 20.87 2.98
N MET A 100 -1.99 19.57 2.66
CA MET A 100 -1.15 18.99 1.60
C MET A 100 -1.48 19.50 0.18
N SER A 101 -2.66 20.07 -0.02
CA SER A 101 -3.07 20.65 -1.31
C SER A 101 -2.66 22.09 -1.46
N GLU A 102 -2.27 22.76 -0.36
CA GLU A 102 -1.84 24.17 -0.38
C GLU A 102 -0.55 24.31 -1.20
N PRO A 103 -0.46 25.32 -2.08
CA PRO A 103 0.71 25.51 -2.95
C PRO A 103 2.04 25.59 -2.19
N GLU A 104 2.07 26.29 -1.06
CA GLU A 104 3.26 26.47 -0.24
C GLU A 104 3.72 25.14 0.39
N TYR A 105 2.79 24.30 0.82
CA TYR A 105 3.10 22.98 1.36
C TYR A 105 3.63 22.05 0.27
N ARG A 106 3.02 22.09 -0.92
CA ARG A 106 3.47 21.30 -2.07
C ARG A 106 4.87 21.68 -2.53
N GLU A 107 5.16 22.98 -2.60
CA GLU A 107 6.50 23.49 -2.96
C GLU A 107 7.53 23.09 -1.90
N LEU A 108 7.23 23.27 -0.62
CA LEU A 108 8.11 22.92 0.50
C LEU A 108 8.53 21.45 0.48
N HIS A 109 7.61 20.55 0.16
CA HIS A 109 7.85 19.11 0.19
C HIS A 109 8.06 18.49 -1.21
N GLY A 110 8.07 19.30 -2.26
CA GLY A 110 8.26 18.87 -3.65
C GLY A 110 7.19 17.87 -4.09
N ILE A 111 5.93 18.06 -3.68
CA ILE A 111 4.83 17.16 -4.01
C ILE A 111 4.46 17.34 -5.48
N GLU A 112 4.69 16.30 -6.27
CA GLU A 112 4.18 16.19 -7.64
C GLU A 112 2.91 15.34 -7.66
N SER A 113 1.98 15.70 -8.54
CA SER A 113 0.70 14.99 -8.63
C SER A 113 0.22 14.83 -10.06
N VAL A 114 -0.71 13.90 -10.25
CA VAL A 114 -1.46 13.71 -11.51
C VAL A 114 -2.95 13.63 -11.22
N THR A 115 -3.75 14.17 -12.16
CA THR A 115 -5.20 14.04 -12.09
C THR A 115 -5.62 12.74 -12.77
N THR A 116 -6.38 11.91 -12.06
CA THR A 116 -6.95 10.66 -12.56
C THR A 116 -8.44 10.58 -12.29
N ASP A 117 -9.14 9.65 -12.93
CA ASP A 117 -10.51 9.36 -12.59
C ASP A 117 -10.62 8.86 -11.14
N LEU A 118 -11.62 9.34 -10.42
CA LEU A 118 -11.99 8.77 -9.13
C LEU A 118 -12.67 7.42 -9.37
N ILE A 119 -12.07 6.36 -8.83
CA ILE A 119 -12.53 5.00 -9.01
C ILE A 119 -13.21 4.51 -7.73
N ASN A 120 -14.46 4.09 -7.85
CA ASN A 120 -15.11 3.36 -6.79
C ASN A 120 -14.68 1.88 -6.87
N ILE A 121 -13.83 1.46 -5.95
CA ILE A 121 -13.28 0.09 -5.90
C ILE A 121 -14.44 -0.91 -5.83
N HIS A 122 -14.40 -1.93 -6.70
CA HIS A 122 -15.46 -2.92 -6.86
C HIS A 122 -16.82 -2.34 -7.30
N GLY A 123 -16.84 -1.07 -7.69
CA GLY A 123 -17.99 -0.42 -8.29
C GLY A 123 -18.06 -0.66 -9.80
N LYS A 124 -19.28 -0.67 -10.36
CA LYS A 124 -19.43 -0.62 -11.81
C LYS A 124 -18.94 0.72 -12.33
N LYS A 125 -18.35 0.72 -13.54
CA LYS A 125 -18.05 1.96 -14.24
C LYS A 125 -19.35 2.73 -14.45
N THR A 126 -19.56 3.77 -13.66
CA THR A 126 -20.68 4.67 -13.86
C THR A 126 -20.26 5.73 -14.88
N THR A 127 -20.82 5.64 -16.07
CA THR A 127 -20.92 6.83 -16.92
C THR A 127 -21.98 7.72 -16.30
N SER A 128 -21.55 8.79 -15.64
CA SER A 128 -22.50 9.78 -15.13
C SER A 128 -23.41 10.23 -16.26
N LYS A 129 -24.73 10.07 -16.10
CA LYS A 129 -25.73 10.59 -17.06
C LYS A 129 -25.66 12.12 -17.19
N SER A 130 -25.07 12.80 -16.19
CA SER A 130 -24.88 14.26 -16.15
C SER A 130 -23.63 14.72 -16.90
N GLY A 131 -22.77 13.82 -17.38
CA GLY A 131 -21.52 14.18 -18.04
C GLY A 131 -20.45 14.74 -17.09
N VAL A 132 -20.70 14.81 -15.79
CA VAL A 132 -19.73 15.26 -14.79
C VAL A 132 -18.76 14.11 -14.51
N ARG A 133 -17.47 14.35 -14.75
CA ARG A 133 -16.39 13.42 -14.46
C ARG A 133 -15.86 13.71 -13.06
N GLU A 134 -15.88 12.71 -12.20
CA GLU A 134 -15.25 12.80 -10.90
C GLU A 134 -13.77 12.44 -11.02
N CYS A 135 -12.91 13.32 -10.53
CA CYS A 135 -11.47 13.17 -10.60
C CYS A 135 -10.86 13.27 -9.20
N GLN A 136 -9.73 12.63 -9.03
CA GLN A 136 -8.85 12.78 -7.87
C GLN A 136 -7.46 13.21 -8.31
N GLU A 137 -6.74 13.86 -7.44
CA GLU A 137 -5.35 14.25 -7.63
C GLU A 137 -4.47 13.31 -6.79
N LEU A 138 -3.68 12.46 -7.44
CA LEU A 138 -2.78 11.50 -6.79
C LEU A 138 -1.38 12.07 -6.69
N ALA A 139 -0.76 12.01 -5.51
CA ALA A 139 0.65 12.32 -5.35
C ALA A 139 1.52 11.20 -5.97
N ILE A 140 2.48 11.59 -6.80
CA ILE A 140 3.33 10.66 -7.57
C ILE A 140 4.83 10.85 -7.31
N ALA A 141 5.21 11.83 -6.53
CA ALA A 141 6.55 12.05 -6.01
C ALA A 141 6.52 13.06 -4.87
N THR A 142 7.58 13.05 -4.07
CA THR A 142 7.96 14.10 -3.12
C THR A 142 9.47 14.32 -3.21
N SER A 143 9.99 15.36 -2.51
CA SER A 143 11.44 15.56 -2.42
C SER A 143 12.20 14.38 -1.81
N SER A 144 11.55 13.62 -0.92
CA SER A 144 12.13 12.43 -0.26
C SER A 144 11.89 11.13 -1.02
N MET A 145 10.88 11.08 -1.90
CA MET A 145 10.53 9.95 -2.75
C MET A 145 10.38 10.43 -4.20
N PRO A 146 11.49 10.57 -4.94
CA PRO A 146 11.46 10.93 -6.37
C PRO A 146 10.62 9.95 -7.20
N ARG A 147 10.30 10.31 -8.43
CA ARG A 147 9.48 9.49 -9.34
C ARG A 147 10.01 8.06 -9.52
N SER A 148 11.34 7.88 -9.57
CA SER A 148 11.96 6.55 -9.66
C SER A 148 11.62 5.69 -8.44
N ASP A 149 11.84 6.25 -7.26
CA ASP A 149 11.65 5.57 -5.99
C ASP A 149 10.17 5.30 -5.71
N TRP A 150 9.28 6.20 -6.16
CA TRP A 150 7.84 5.97 -6.12
C TRP A 150 7.44 4.74 -6.95
N ILE A 151 8.02 4.58 -8.17
CA ILE A 151 7.76 3.39 -9.01
C ILE A 151 8.25 2.13 -8.30
N GLU A 152 9.47 2.15 -7.76
CA GLU A 152 10.04 1.01 -7.04
C GLU A 152 9.22 0.67 -5.79
N THR A 153 8.81 1.67 -5.02
CA THR A 153 7.92 1.51 -3.86
C THR A 153 6.58 0.91 -4.27
N ARG A 154 6.00 1.38 -5.37
CA ARG A 154 4.72 0.84 -5.86
C ARG A 154 4.85 -0.62 -6.27
N VAL A 155 5.93 -0.98 -6.95
CA VAL A 155 6.22 -2.39 -7.31
C VAL A 155 6.41 -3.23 -6.05
N LEU A 156 7.19 -2.76 -5.06
CA LEU A 156 7.37 -3.45 -3.78
C LEU A 156 6.02 -3.70 -3.09
N THR A 157 5.16 -2.70 -3.02
CA THR A 157 3.87 -2.82 -2.33
C THR A 157 2.93 -3.82 -3.02
N TRP A 158 2.87 -3.82 -4.34
CA TRP A 158 2.08 -4.79 -5.10
C TRP A 158 2.64 -6.21 -5.01
N MET A 159 3.98 -6.35 -5.08
CA MET A 159 4.62 -7.65 -4.91
C MET A 159 4.41 -8.19 -3.49
N THR A 160 4.53 -7.34 -2.47
CA THR A 160 4.24 -7.71 -1.08
C THR A 160 2.79 -8.19 -0.94
N ASP A 161 1.85 -7.46 -1.53
CA ASP A 161 0.44 -7.83 -1.48
C ASP A 161 0.19 -9.19 -2.15
N THR A 162 0.72 -9.38 -3.35
CA THR A 162 0.55 -10.61 -4.12
C THR A 162 1.23 -11.81 -3.46
N ILE A 163 2.53 -11.68 -3.14
CA ILE A 163 3.36 -12.80 -2.68
C ILE A 163 3.06 -13.16 -1.23
N TYR A 164 2.99 -12.15 -0.36
CA TYR A 164 2.86 -12.38 1.07
C TYR A 164 1.41 -12.39 1.53
N PHE A 165 0.67 -11.31 1.34
CA PHE A 165 -0.71 -11.19 1.80
C PHE A 165 -1.70 -11.97 0.92
N GLY A 166 -1.39 -12.17 -0.36
CA GLY A 166 -2.07 -13.10 -1.25
C GLY A 166 -1.80 -14.58 -0.94
N LYS A 167 -0.99 -14.88 0.09
CA LYS A 167 -0.69 -16.23 0.60
C LYS A 167 0.10 -17.13 -0.34
N LEU A 168 0.66 -16.61 -1.45
CA LEU A 168 1.43 -17.42 -2.39
C LEU A 168 2.71 -17.98 -1.75
N LEU A 169 3.50 -17.12 -1.10
CA LEU A 169 4.77 -17.49 -0.48
C LEU A 169 4.88 -17.02 0.99
N GLN A 170 3.75 -16.77 1.66
CA GLN A 170 3.77 -16.34 3.07
C GLN A 170 4.42 -17.37 3.98
N ILE A 171 4.08 -18.66 3.85
CA ILE A 171 4.67 -19.74 4.67
C ILE A 171 6.19 -19.86 4.43
N PRO A 172 6.68 -19.92 3.17
CA PRO A 172 8.11 -19.83 2.89
C PRO A 172 8.78 -18.62 3.53
N GLY A 173 8.20 -17.40 3.42
CA GLY A 173 8.73 -16.19 4.05
C GLY A 173 8.86 -16.32 5.57
N ILE A 174 7.82 -16.83 6.24
CA ILE A 174 7.85 -17.09 7.70
C ILE A 174 8.92 -18.11 8.08
N ILE A 175 9.11 -19.15 7.27
CA ILE A 175 10.15 -20.17 7.52
C ILE A 175 11.54 -19.55 7.34
N LEU A 176 11.77 -18.85 6.24
CA LEU A 176 13.07 -18.23 5.93
C LEU A 176 13.46 -17.17 6.97
N ASN A 177 12.50 -16.43 7.50
CA ASN A 177 12.76 -15.46 8.57
C ASN A 177 13.32 -16.14 9.85
N ARG A 178 12.96 -17.38 10.13
CA ARG A 178 13.56 -18.16 11.23
C ARG A 178 15.01 -18.58 10.97
N TYR A 179 15.51 -18.41 9.75
CA TYR A 179 16.88 -18.67 9.33
C TYR A 179 17.60 -17.36 8.96
N ASP A 180 17.26 -16.28 9.65
CA ASP A 180 17.90 -14.95 9.58
C ASP A 180 17.75 -14.22 8.23
N LEU A 181 16.81 -14.63 7.37
CA LEU A 181 16.42 -13.83 6.21
C LEU A 181 15.26 -12.91 6.62
N SER A 182 15.49 -11.59 6.62
CA SER A 182 14.44 -10.64 6.96
C SER A 182 13.29 -10.68 5.95
N TYR A 183 12.09 -10.24 6.36
CA TYR A 183 10.96 -10.14 5.43
C TYR A 183 11.22 -9.11 4.33
N ARG A 184 11.94 -8.01 4.65
CA ARG A 184 12.38 -7.04 3.66
C ARG A 184 13.24 -7.70 2.59
N GLU A 185 14.32 -8.39 2.98
CA GLU A 185 15.19 -9.11 2.03
C GLU A 185 14.41 -10.13 1.21
N PHE A 186 13.53 -10.90 1.87
CA PHE A 186 12.68 -11.87 1.18
C PHE A 186 11.79 -11.22 0.12
N LEU A 187 11.13 -10.11 0.43
CA LEU A 187 10.22 -9.42 -0.49
C LEU A 187 11.00 -8.73 -1.63
N GLU A 188 12.13 -8.11 -1.32
CA GLU A 188 13.00 -7.45 -2.30
C GLU A 188 13.59 -8.42 -3.33
N LEU A 189 13.71 -9.72 -3.01
CA LEU A 189 14.08 -10.73 -4.00
C LEU A 189 13.15 -10.78 -5.21
N PHE A 190 11.88 -10.39 -5.03
CA PHE A 190 10.88 -10.38 -6.08
C PHE A 190 10.70 -9.01 -6.76
N CYS A 191 11.31 -7.97 -6.21
CA CYS A 191 11.25 -6.59 -6.74
C CYS A 191 12.48 -6.21 -7.54
N GLY A 192 13.54 -6.98 -7.47
CA GLY A 192 14.83 -6.66 -8.03
C GLY A 192 14.89 -6.80 -9.54
N ASN A 193 15.97 -6.25 -10.09
CA ASN A 193 16.27 -6.33 -11.51
C ASN A 193 16.70 -7.78 -11.82
N PHE A 194 15.77 -8.60 -12.31
CA PHE A 194 15.97 -10.01 -12.66
C PHE A 194 17.04 -10.30 -13.73
N LYS A 195 17.94 -9.34 -14.05
CA LYS A 195 19.06 -9.54 -14.98
C LYS A 195 19.96 -10.72 -14.60
N GLY A 196 19.97 -11.13 -13.30
CA GLY A 196 20.62 -12.34 -12.82
C GLY A 196 19.72 -13.58 -12.78
N PHE A 197 18.42 -13.44 -12.96
CA PHE A 197 17.43 -14.52 -12.87
C PHE A 197 16.95 -14.99 -14.24
N GLY A 198 17.85 -15.12 -15.20
CA GLY A 198 17.54 -15.56 -16.58
C GLY A 198 16.75 -16.88 -16.71
N GLY A 199 16.25 -17.42 -15.60
CA GLY A 199 15.45 -18.63 -15.48
C GLY A 199 14.01 -18.45 -14.96
N PHE A 200 13.55 -17.19 -14.70
CA PHE A 200 12.20 -16.94 -14.15
C PHE A 200 11.36 -16.02 -15.04
N PRO A 201 10.91 -16.50 -16.20
CA PRO A 201 10.20 -15.65 -17.17
C PRO A 201 8.89 -15.06 -16.62
N VAL A 202 8.14 -15.81 -15.82
CA VAL A 202 6.88 -15.36 -15.21
C VAL A 202 7.11 -14.19 -14.25
N LEU A 203 8.12 -14.25 -13.38
CA LEU A 203 8.44 -13.15 -12.46
C LEU A 203 8.90 -11.90 -13.22
N SER A 204 9.68 -12.09 -14.29
CA SER A 204 10.11 -10.98 -15.16
C SER A 204 8.92 -10.31 -15.86
N GLU A 205 7.94 -11.09 -16.29
CA GLU A 205 6.72 -10.57 -16.93
C GLU A 205 5.85 -9.79 -15.91
N ILE A 206 5.64 -10.35 -14.71
CA ILE A 206 4.92 -9.68 -13.62
C ILE A 206 5.61 -8.36 -13.27
N HIS A 207 6.92 -8.36 -13.05
CA HIS A 207 7.66 -7.15 -12.72
C HIS A 207 7.56 -6.09 -13.83
N THR A 208 7.68 -6.49 -15.10
CA THR A 208 7.52 -5.61 -16.26
C THR A 208 6.12 -5.01 -16.30
N PHE A 209 5.09 -5.83 -16.07
CA PHE A 209 3.70 -5.39 -16.00
C PHE A 209 3.49 -4.36 -14.88
N LEU A 210 3.92 -4.65 -13.66
CA LEU A 210 3.76 -3.77 -12.51
C LEU A 210 4.52 -2.43 -12.71
N THR A 211 5.76 -2.49 -13.20
CA THR A 211 6.57 -1.30 -13.49
C THR A 211 5.92 -0.43 -14.58
N SER A 212 5.41 -1.04 -15.65
CA SER A 212 4.73 -0.30 -16.72
C SER A 212 3.42 0.32 -16.25
N THR A 213 2.69 -0.38 -15.39
CA THR A 213 1.47 0.11 -14.75
C THR A 213 1.76 1.31 -13.83
N ALA A 214 2.79 1.22 -12.97
CA ALA A 214 3.21 2.31 -12.12
C ALA A 214 3.59 3.57 -12.92
N ARG A 215 4.33 3.41 -14.01
CA ARG A 215 4.65 4.51 -14.94
C ARG A 215 3.41 5.11 -15.59
N ALA A 216 2.47 4.27 -16.00
CA ALA A 216 1.23 4.74 -16.62
C ALA A 216 0.38 5.56 -15.64
N ILE A 217 0.37 5.22 -14.35
CA ILE A 217 -0.26 6.03 -13.29
C ILE A 217 0.46 7.37 -13.15
N GLN A 218 1.78 7.38 -13.04
CA GLN A 218 2.57 8.62 -12.94
C GLN A 218 2.38 9.57 -14.12
N GLU A 219 2.11 9.05 -15.29
CA GLU A 219 1.88 9.84 -16.51
C GLU A 219 0.40 10.24 -16.67
N GLY A 220 -0.46 9.90 -15.72
CA GLY A 220 -1.90 10.17 -15.79
C GLY A 220 -2.64 9.39 -16.88
N ARG A 221 -1.99 8.39 -17.49
CA ARG A 221 -2.58 7.55 -18.54
C ARG A 221 -3.47 6.45 -18.02
N GLN A 222 -3.33 6.13 -16.74
CA GLN A 222 -4.10 5.10 -16.06
C GLN A 222 -4.48 5.59 -14.67
N ALA A 223 -5.68 5.24 -14.22
CA ALA A 223 -6.10 5.41 -12.83
C ALA A 223 -5.40 4.39 -11.93
N GLU A 224 -5.47 4.61 -10.61
CA GLU A 224 -4.87 3.72 -9.62
C GLU A 224 -5.33 2.26 -9.75
N PHE A 225 -6.58 2.06 -10.17
CA PHE A 225 -7.17 0.73 -10.33
C PHE A 225 -7.42 0.40 -11.80
N ILE A 226 -7.23 -0.88 -12.13
CA ILE A 226 -7.46 -1.38 -13.49
C ILE A 226 -8.94 -1.72 -13.67
N HIS A 227 -9.54 -1.20 -14.77
CA HIS A 227 -10.88 -1.58 -15.17
C HIS A 227 -10.84 -2.90 -15.93
N SER A 228 -11.56 -3.90 -15.45
CA SER A 228 -11.71 -5.19 -16.12
C SER A 228 -13.13 -5.34 -16.68
N LYS A 229 -13.25 -5.33 -18.01
CA LYS A 229 -14.52 -5.64 -18.70
C LYS A 229 -14.87 -7.12 -18.62
N GLU A 230 -13.86 -7.97 -18.50
CA GLU A 230 -14.00 -9.42 -18.49
C GLU A 230 -14.50 -9.94 -17.15
N TRP A 231 -14.28 -9.19 -16.09
CA TRP A 231 -14.65 -9.51 -14.72
C TRP A 231 -15.71 -8.54 -14.20
N LEU A 232 -16.95 -8.77 -14.55
CA LEU A 232 -18.11 -8.02 -14.03
C LEU A 232 -18.11 -6.51 -14.32
N ASP A 233 -17.26 -6.03 -15.24
CA ASP A 233 -17.11 -4.61 -15.57
C ASP A 233 -16.80 -3.73 -14.35
N ILE A 234 -15.89 -4.17 -13.50
CA ILE A 234 -15.46 -3.49 -12.28
C ILE A 234 -13.98 -3.10 -12.34
N TYR A 235 -13.56 -2.21 -11.42
CA TYR A 235 -12.15 -1.86 -11.23
C TYR A 235 -11.51 -2.74 -10.18
N TRP A 236 -10.31 -3.21 -10.47
CA TRP A 236 -9.48 -4.01 -9.58
C TRP A 236 -8.15 -3.34 -9.31
N PRO A 237 -7.59 -3.44 -8.09
CA PRO A 237 -6.19 -3.11 -7.88
C PRO A 237 -5.32 -4.05 -8.71
N PRO A 238 -4.22 -3.57 -9.31
CA PRO A 238 -3.26 -4.44 -9.99
C PRO A 238 -2.53 -5.30 -8.94
N GLY A 239 -2.81 -6.56 -8.93
CA GLY A 239 -2.18 -7.53 -8.01
C GLY A 239 -3.13 -8.56 -7.47
#